data_d18a1bcfac5ce17da1e988947e215470
#
_entry.id   d18a1bcfac5ce17da1e988947e215470
#
_cell.length_a   1.000
_cell.length_b   1.000
_cell.length_c   1.000
_cell.angle_alpha   90.00
_cell.angle_beta   90.00
_cell.angle_gamma   90.00
#
_symmetry.space_group_name_H-M   'P 1'
#
loop_
_entity.id
_entity.type
_entity.pdbx_description
1 polymer ?
#
loop_
_entity_poly.entity_id
_entity_poly.type
_entity_poly.pdbx_seq_one_letter_code
_entity_poly.pdbx_strand_id
1 'polypeptide(L)'
;MGERNQHYYSEFPDAKFKIYTISESLRKHLYIFKSLPGVFSYRKIDLGTKILVENMTVPIEPSVLIDLGCGYGVIGIVLGYETPQSTVFLVDINKRAVWCTKENIKLNITENTKRIKVFSGNYFELLKQKDLKFDGIYINPPLRQGRDKFITLCHEIPNYLKKKGFFQFIIKKKMGASYILEYLRDSFVNLKVDILCKRSGYWVFNCIHD
;
A
#
# COMPACT_ATOMS: atom_id res chain seq x y z
N MET A 1 17.95 9.19 -19.55
CA MET A 1 16.56 9.07 -19.05
C MET A 1 16.43 8.29 -17.74
N GLY A 2 17.53 8.05 -17.00
CA GLY A 2 17.58 7.17 -15.81
C GLY A 2 17.44 7.86 -14.44
N GLU A 3 17.67 9.14 -14.32
CA GLU A 3 17.83 9.80 -13.01
C GLU A 3 16.52 10.21 -12.30
N ARG A 4 15.40 10.37 -12.99
CA ARG A 4 14.14 10.84 -12.36
C ARG A 4 13.43 9.82 -11.46
N ASN A 5 13.77 8.54 -11.52
CA ASN A 5 13.05 7.48 -10.79
C ASN A 5 13.66 7.07 -9.45
N GLN A 6 14.91 7.45 -9.15
CA GLN A 6 15.57 7.09 -7.88
C GLN A 6 15.07 7.94 -6.69
N HIS A 7 14.58 9.15 -6.93
CA HIS A 7 14.20 10.10 -5.87
C HIS A 7 12.96 9.71 -5.06
N TYR A 8 12.02 8.92 -5.60
CA TYR A 8 10.77 8.58 -4.89
C TYR A 8 10.97 7.57 -3.77
N TYR A 9 12.00 6.74 -3.87
CA TYR A 9 12.27 5.64 -2.93
C TYR A 9 13.44 5.95 -1.99
N SER A 10 13.89 7.20 -1.95
CA SER A 10 14.88 7.66 -1.01
C SER A 10 14.22 8.19 0.26
N GLU A 11 14.93 8.05 1.39
CA GLU A 11 14.50 8.61 2.67
C GLU A 11 14.38 10.13 2.64
N PHE A 12 15.27 10.79 1.89
CA PHE A 12 15.37 12.25 1.73
C PHE A 12 15.42 12.62 0.23
N PRO A 13 14.29 12.77 -0.45
CA PRO A 13 14.28 13.17 -1.85
C PRO A 13 14.74 14.63 -2.01
N ASP A 14 15.67 14.87 -2.92
CA ASP A 14 16.14 16.21 -3.30
C ASP A 14 15.16 16.84 -4.30
N ALA A 15 14.19 17.59 -3.81
CA ALA A 15 13.20 18.30 -4.63
C ALA A 15 12.64 19.51 -3.90
N LYS A 16 12.26 20.57 -4.64
CA LYS A 16 11.65 21.79 -4.08
C LYS A 16 10.41 21.45 -3.26
N PHE A 17 10.25 22.10 -2.09
CA PHE A 17 9.07 21.96 -1.27
C PHE A 17 7.90 22.75 -1.88
N LYS A 18 6.93 22.04 -2.46
CA LYS A 18 5.71 22.62 -3.01
C LYS A 18 4.55 21.66 -2.76
N ILE A 19 3.54 22.10 -2.04
CA ILE A 19 2.36 21.28 -1.76
C ILE A 19 1.45 21.24 -2.99
N TYR A 20 1.04 20.04 -3.37
CA TYR A 20 0.00 19.77 -4.37
C TYR A 20 -1.22 19.21 -3.66
N THR A 21 -2.40 19.73 -4.01
CA THR A 21 -3.67 19.20 -3.53
C THR A 21 -4.31 18.35 -4.62
N ILE A 22 -4.77 17.17 -4.26
CA ILE A 22 -5.43 16.20 -5.13
C ILE A 22 -6.80 15.94 -4.51
N SER A 23 -7.86 16.13 -5.29
CA SER A 23 -9.23 15.76 -4.90
C SER A 23 -9.65 14.59 -5.79
N GLU A 24 -10.13 13.51 -5.18
CA GLU A 24 -10.50 12.29 -5.90
C GLU A 24 -11.64 11.56 -5.23
N SER A 25 -12.61 11.10 -6.01
CA SER A 25 -13.67 10.22 -5.53
C SER A 25 -13.22 8.77 -5.62
N LEU A 26 -13.16 8.09 -4.47
CA LEU A 26 -12.79 6.68 -4.33
C LEU A 26 -13.86 5.98 -3.50
N ARG A 27 -14.32 4.80 -3.93
CA ARG A 27 -15.35 4.03 -3.22
C ARG A 27 -16.56 4.88 -2.81
N LYS A 28 -17.02 5.76 -3.75
CA LYS A 28 -18.17 6.67 -3.57
C LYS A 28 -17.98 7.79 -2.51
N HIS A 29 -16.77 7.97 -1.98
CA HIS A 29 -16.44 9.06 -1.06
C HIS A 29 -15.39 9.99 -1.66
N LEU A 30 -15.50 11.30 -1.37
CA LEU A 30 -14.56 12.32 -1.84
C LEU A 30 -13.40 12.47 -0.83
N TYR A 31 -12.19 12.22 -1.28
CA TYR A 31 -10.97 12.38 -0.49
C TYR A 31 -10.15 13.57 -0.99
N ILE A 32 -9.48 14.24 -0.06
CA ILE A 32 -8.55 15.34 -0.34
C ILE A 32 -7.16 14.93 0.16
N PHE A 33 -6.19 14.92 -0.74
CA PHE A 33 -4.81 14.58 -0.42
C PHE A 33 -3.86 15.74 -0.70
N LYS A 34 -2.95 16.01 0.23
CA LYS A 34 -1.75 16.82 0.02
C LYS A 34 -0.60 15.91 -0.37
N SER A 35 0.21 16.34 -1.32
CA SER A 35 1.42 15.61 -1.71
C SER A 35 2.54 16.57 -2.07
N LEU A 36 3.78 16.05 -2.11
CA LEU A 36 5.02 16.79 -2.34
C LEU A 36 5.82 16.21 -3.50
N PRO A 37 6.58 17.01 -4.25
CA PRO A 37 7.62 16.51 -5.14
C PRO A 37 8.57 15.58 -4.39
N GLY A 38 8.97 14.47 -5.03
CA GLY A 38 9.74 13.40 -4.38
C GLY A 38 8.88 12.33 -3.70
N VAL A 39 7.55 12.46 -3.73
CA VAL A 39 6.62 11.39 -3.37
C VAL A 39 6.05 10.75 -4.64
N PHE A 40 5.83 9.44 -4.62
CA PHE A 40 5.28 8.73 -5.78
C PHE A 40 3.95 9.32 -6.21
N SER A 41 3.81 9.57 -7.52
CA SER A 41 2.60 10.10 -8.16
C SER A 41 2.03 11.38 -7.52
N TYR A 42 2.89 12.30 -7.11
CA TYR A 42 2.56 13.48 -6.28
C TYR A 42 1.59 14.49 -6.91
N ARG A 43 1.27 14.38 -8.20
CA ARG A 43 0.33 15.31 -8.89
C ARG A 43 -1.08 14.74 -9.05
N LYS A 44 -1.23 13.43 -8.99
CA LYS A 44 -2.50 12.71 -9.16
C LYS A 44 -2.36 11.31 -8.58
N ILE A 45 -3.45 10.71 -8.17
CA ILE A 45 -3.44 9.31 -7.73
C ILE A 45 -3.07 8.41 -8.92
N ASP A 46 -2.12 7.50 -8.70
CA ASP A 46 -1.73 6.50 -9.69
C ASP A 46 -2.90 5.60 -10.08
N LEU A 47 -3.01 5.26 -11.35
CA LEU A 47 -4.11 4.43 -11.85
C LEU A 47 -4.12 3.03 -11.19
N GLY A 48 -2.94 2.44 -10.94
CA GLY A 48 -2.86 1.18 -10.21
C GLY A 48 -3.41 1.31 -8.80
N THR A 49 -3.01 2.35 -8.07
CA THR A 49 -3.55 2.63 -6.73
C THR A 49 -5.07 2.79 -6.74
N LYS A 50 -5.63 3.51 -7.71
CA LYS A 50 -7.10 3.65 -7.85
C LYS A 50 -7.77 2.29 -8.08
N ILE A 51 -7.24 1.48 -9.01
CA ILE A 51 -7.80 0.15 -9.31
C ILE A 51 -7.72 -0.76 -8.07
N LEU A 52 -6.60 -0.73 -7.33
CA LEU A 52 -6.48 -1.51 -6.09
C LEU A 52 -7.52 -1.07 -5.07
N VAL A 53 -7.62 0.22 -4.78
CA VAL A 53 -8.58 0.78 -3.81
C VAL A 53 -10.04 0.42 -4.15
N GLU A 54 -10.43 0.51 -5.42
CA GLU A 54 -11.80 0.19 -5.84
C GLU A 54 -12.14 -1.30 -5.76
N ASN A 55 -11.14 -2.19 -5.79
CA ASN A 55 -11.34 -3.65 -5.84
C ASN A 55 -10.78 -4.38 -4.62
N MET A 56 -10.10 -3.70 -3.69
CA MET A 56 -9.54 -4.33 -2.50
C MET A 56 -10.64 -4.82 -1.55
N THR A 57 -10.37 -5.89 -0.85
CA THR A 57 -11.18 -6.36 0.26
C THR A 57 -11.10 -5.35 1.40
N VAL A 58 -12.23 -4.94 1.92
CA VAL A 58 -12.35 -4.11 3.12
C VAL A 58 -13.03 -4.95 4.19
N PRO A 59 -12.37 -5.28 5.30
CA PRO A 59 -12.95 -6.09 6.37
C PRO A 59 -14.17 -5.41 7.00
N ILE A 60 -15.20 -6.18 7.29
CA ILE A 60 -16.39 -5.71 8.02
C ILE A 60 -16.09 -5.71 9.52
N GLU A 61 -15.41 -6.75 10.00
CA GLU A 61 -15.04 -6.91 11.41
C GLU A 61 -13.80 -6.07 11.79
N PRO A 62 -13.67 -5.67 13.07
CA PRO A 62 -12.50 -4.97 13.57
C PRO A 62 -11.21 -5.74 13.25
N SER A 63 -10.30 -5.11 12.56
CA SER A 63 -9.11 -5.76 11.99
C SER A 63 -7.84 -4.94 12.22
N VAL A 64 -6.70 -5.60 12.12
CA VAL A 64 -5.38 -4.97 12.10
C VAL A 64 -4.87 -4.99 10.67
N LEU A 65 -4.77 -3.82 10.03
CA LEU A 65 -4.46 -3.67 8.61
C LEU A 65 -3.15 -2.91 8.44
N ILE A 66 -2.44 -3.15 7.33
CA ILE A 66 -1.23 -2.41 6.98
C ILE A 66 -1.17 -2.07 5.49
N ASP A 67 -0.79 -0.82 5.20
CA ASP A 67 -0.44 -0.28 3.87
C ASP A 67 1.08 -0.13 3.77
N LEU A 68 1.72 -1.00 2.99
CA LEU A 68 3.17 -1.04 2.81
C LEU A 68 3.61 -0.16 1.64
N GLY A 69 4.55 0.77 1.89
CA GLY A 69 4.94 1.77 0.91
C GLY A 69 3.78 2.73 0.63
N CYS A 70 3.17 3.27 1.69
CA CYS A 70 1.90 3.97 1.64
C CYS A 70 1.91 5.27 0.81
N GLY A 71 3.09 5.80 0.46
CA GLY A 71 3.20 7.09 -0.22
C GLY A 71 2.56 8.21 0.60
N TYR A 72 1.66 8.97 0.01
CA TYR A 72 0.90 10.00 0.74
C TYR A 72 -0.41 9.47 1.37
N GLY A 73 -0.56 8.14 1.48
CA GLY A 73 -1.53 7.47 2.32
C GLY A 73 -2.85 7.05 1.67
N VAL A 74 -2.93 6.97 0.33
CA VAL A 74 -4.21 6.74 -0.37
C VAL A 74 -4.89 5.45 0.09
N ILE A 75 -4.21 4.31 0.05
CA ILE A 75 -4.78 3.00 0.42
C ILE A 75 -5.14 2.99 1.91
N GLY A 76 -4.17 3.33 2.78
CA GLY A 76 -4.36 3.26 4.22
C GLY A 76 -5.40 4.24 4.76
N ILE A 77 -5.56 5.44 4.16
CA ILE A 77 -6.59 6.41 4.55
C ILE A 77 -7.98 5.93 4.13
N VAL A 78 -8.12 5.38 2.92
CA VAL A 78 -9.40 4.80 2.48
C VAL A 78 -9.78 3.62 3.39
N LEU A 79 -8.84 2.72 3.71
CA LEU A 79 -9.06 1.67 4.72
C LEU A 79 -9.49 2.26 6.06
N GLY A 80 -8.77 3.27 6.54
CA GLY A 80 -9.10 3.94 7.79
C GLY A 80 -10.50 4.57 7.80
N TYR A 81 -10.96 5.12 6.71
CA TYR A 81 -12.31 5.66 6.57
C TYR A 81 -13.38 4.55 6.54
N GLU A 82 -13.17 3.53 5.70
CA GLU A 82 -14.13 2.43 5.50
C GLU A 82 -14.21 1.47 6.71
N THR A 83 -13.17 1.41 7.56
CA THR A 83 -13.10 0.51 8.72
C THR A 83 -12.90 1.28 10.04
N PRO A 84 -13.90 2.02 10.53
CA PRO A 84 -13.75 2.93 11.68
C PRO A 84 -13.36 2.24 13.00
N GLN A 85 -13.55 0.93 13.11
CA GLN A 85 -13.20 0.13 14.28
C GLN A 85 -11.84 -0.58 14.15
N SER A 86 -11.21 -0.55 12.97
CA SER A 86 -9.95 -1.24 12.72
C SER A 86 -8.74 -0.36 13.08
N THR A 87 -7.61 -1.00 13.37
CA THR A 87 -6.31 -0.34 13.46
C THR A 87 -5.60 -0.43 12.13
N VAL A 88 -5.18 0.70 11.57
CA VAL A 88 -4.49 0.77 10.27
C VAL A 88 -3.08 1.30 10.45
N PHE A 89 -2.11 0.52 10.00
CA PHE A 89 -0.70 0.89 9.95
C PHE A 89 -0.35 1.37 8.54
N LEU A 90 0.41 2.45 8.46
CA LEU A 90 0.93 2.98 7.20
C LEU A 90 2.44 3.13 7.34
N VAL A 91 3.19 2.54 6.42
CA VAL A 91 4.66 2.54 6.45
C VAL A 91 5.21 3.02 5.13
N ASP A 92 6.15 3.97 5.17
CA ASP A 92 6.91 4.39 4.01
C ASP A 92 8.33 4.78 4.42
N ILE A 93 9.32 4.47 3.59
CA ILE A 93 10.71 4.86 3.82
C ILE A 93 10.93 6.36 3.58
N ASN A 94 10.15 6.95 2.68
CA ASN A 94 10.25 8.34 2.27
C ASN A 94 9.63 9.26 3.34
N LYS A 95 10.44 10.05 4.03
CA LYS A 95 9.97 10.98 5.10
C LYS A 95 8.99 12.04 4.61
N ARG A 96 9.05 12.46 3.33
CA ARG A 96 8.04 13.37 2.74
C ARG A 96 6.70 12.67 2.58
N ALA A 97 6.70 11.40 2.16
CA ALA A 97 5.50 10.58 2.07
C ALA A 97 4.85 10.43 3.44
N VAL A 98 5.63 10.09 4.47
CA VAL A 98 5.17 9.99 5.86
C VAL A 98 4.56 11.31 6.36
N TRP A 99 5.20 12.45 6.07
CA TRP A 99 4.66 13.76 6.41
C TRP A 99 3.31 14.00 5.71
N CYS A 100 3.25 13.78 4.39
CA CYS A 100 2.00 13.91 3.64
C CYS A 100 0.88 13.02 4.21
N THR A 101 1.20 11.76 4.51
CA THR A 101 0.25 10.81 5.10
C THR A 101 -0.33 11.33 6.41
N LYS A 102 0.51 11.86 7.32
CA LYS A 102 0.04 12.43 8.59
C LYS A 102 -0.89 13.64 8.40
N GLU A 103 -0.59 14.51 7.44
CA GLU A 103 -1.46 15.64 7.09
C GLU A 103 -2.78 15.15 6.46
N ASN A 104 -2.72 14.13 5.59
CA ASN A 104 -3.89 13.60 4.90
C ASN A 104 -4.83 12.83 5.83
N ILE A 105 -4.33 12.18 6.88
CA ILE A 105 -5.17 11.60 7.94
C ILE A 105 -6.04 12.69 8.58
N LYS A 106 -5.46 13.84 8.94
CA LYS A 106 -6.21 14.96 9.55
C LYS A 106 -7.30 15.51 8.62
N LEU A 107 -7.09 15.44 7.30
CA LEU A 107 -8.05 15.94 6.31
C LEU A 107 -9.23 14.99 6.06
N ASN A 108 -9.01 13.68 6.21
CA ASN A 108 -9.97 12.67 5.77
C ASN A 108 -10.55 11.81 6.90
N ILE A 109 -9.89 11.78 8.07
CA ILE A 109 -10.34 11.00 9.23
C ILE A 109 -10.63 11.98 10.38
N THR A 110 -11.90 12.18 10.66
CA THR A 110 -12.34 13.17 11.67
C THR A 110 -12.38 12.60 13.09
N GLU A 111 -12.55 11.28 13.22
CA GLU A 111 -12.73 10.62 14.50
C GLU A 111 -11.69 9.52 14.74
N ASN A 112 -11.35 9.32 16.00
CA ASN A 112 -10.48 8.24 16.48
C ASN A 112 -9.19 8.06 15.64
N THR A 113 -8.49 9.16 15.33
CA THR A 113 -7.26 9.13 14.52
C THR A 113 -6.12 8.32 15.17
N LYS A 114 -6.16 8.08 16.49
CA LYS A 114 -5.15 7.30 17.24
C LYS A 114 -4.99 5.86 16.76
N ARG A 115 -6.03 5.29 16.11
CA ARG A 115 -5.98 3.95 15.52
C ARG A 115 -5.23 3.91 14.17
N ILE A 116 -4.96 5.05 13.56
CA ILE A 116 -4.19 5.16 12.33
C ILE A 116 -2.75 5.47 12.69
N LYS A 117 -1.85 4.52 12.46
CA LYS A 117 -0.45 4.54 12.93
C LYS A 117 0.50 4.68 11.76
N VAL A 118 1.24 5.79 11.69
CA VAL A 118 2.16 6.09 10.59
C VAL A 118 3.60 5.97 11.05
N PHE A 119 4.40 5.18 10.31
CA PHE A 119 5.80 4.92 10.58
C PHE A 119 6.69 5.28 9.39
N SER A 120 7.89 5.77 9.68
CA SER A 120 8.95 5.94 8.69
C SER A 120 9.90 4.75 8.78
N GLY A 121 10.05 3.99 7.71
CA GLY A 121 10.94 2.84 7.66
C GLY A 121 10.67 1.92 6.49
N ASN A 122 11.50 0.89 6.38
CA ASN A 122 11.40 -0.08 5.30
C ASN A 122 10.44 -1.21 5.71
N TYR A 123 9.26 -1.27 5.08
CA TYR A 123 8.23 -2.31 5.27
C TYR A 123 8.09 -2.78 6.73
N PHE A 124 8.49 -4.03 7.03
CA PHE A 124 8.32 -4.65 8.33
C PHE A 124 9.44 -4.40 9.34
N GLU A 125 10.54 -3.74 8.98
CA GLU A 125 11.71 -3.58 9.87
C GLU A 125 11.35 -3.01 11.24
N LEU A 126 10.50 -1.97 11.26
CA LEU A 126 10.04 -1.35 12.50
C LEU A 126 9.03 -2.21 13.30
N LEU A 127 8.49 -3.23 12.68
CA LEU A 127 7.45 -4.08 13.25
C LEU A 127 8.00 -5.40 13.78
N LYS A 128 9.23 -5.78 13.37
CA LYS A 128 9.91 -7.03 13.79
C LYS A 128 9.97 -7.20 15.30
N GLN A 129 10.12 -6.10 16.03
CA GLN A 129 10.24 -6.12 17.50
C GLN A 129 8.88 -6.23 18.23
N LYS A 130 7.75 -6.16 17.52
CA LYS A 130 6.41 -6.03 18.13
C LYS A 130 5.54 -7.27 18.01
N ASP A 131 6.03 -8.34 17.40
CA ASP A 131 5.28 -9.58 17.10
C ASP A 131 3.86 -9.32 16.53
N LEU A 132 3.76 -8.31 15.66
CA LEU A 132 2.50 -7.89 15.08
C LEU A 132 2.11 -8.78 13.90
N LYS A 133 0.88 -9.25 13.91
CA LYS A 133 0.23 -9.99 12.84
C LYS A 133 -0.95 -9.19 12.32
N PHE A 134 -1.15 -9.23 10.99
CA PHE A 134 -2.17 -8.45 10.29
C PHE A 134 -3.28 -9.35 9.74
N ASP A 135 -4.51 -8.86 9.79
CA ASP A 135 -5.65 -9.45 9.12
C ASP A 135 -5.60 -9.15 7.62
N GLY A 136 -5.09 -7.99 7.22
CA GLY A 136 -4.92 -7.59 5.83
C GLY A 136 -3.64 -6.77 5.61
N ILE A 137 -2.88 -7.14 4.57
CA ILE A 137 -1.67 -6.45 4.11
C ILE A 137 -1.93 -5.95 2.69
N TYR A 138 -1.65 -4.68 2.42
CA TYR A 138 -1.87 -4.06 1.11
C TYR A 138 -0.60 -3.38 0.62
N ILE A 139 -0.38 -3.40 -0.71
CA ILE A 139 0.73 -2.70 -1.34
C ILE A 139 0.47 -2.41 -2.83
N ASN A 140 0.88 -1.24 -3.30
CA ASN A 140 1.16 -0.98 -4.70
C ASN A 140 2.69 -0.99 -4.90
N PRO A 141 3.31 -2.13 -5.26
CA PRO A 141 4.75 -2.31 -5.16
C PRO A 141 5.54 -1.53 -6.22
N PRO A 142 6.76 -1.04 -5.88
CA PRO A 142 7.63 -0.30 -6.78
C PRO A 142 8.38 -1.19 -7.77
N LEU A 143 7.69 -1.95 -8.61
CA LEU A 143 8.28 -2.95 -9.54
C LEU A 143 9.26 -2.37 -10.58
N ARG A 144 9.33 -1.05 -10.74
CA ARG A 144 10.34 -0.41 -11.62
C ARG A 144 11.78 -0.61 -11.12
N GLN A 145 11.98 -0.96 -9.85
CA GLN A 145 13.27 -1.28 -9.25
C GLN A 145 13.69 -2.75 -9.43
N GLY A 146 12.92 -3.53 -10.15
CA GLY A 146 13.08 -4.98 -10.30
C GLY A 146 12.04 -5.77 -9.52
N ARG A 147 11.77 -6.99 -10.00
CA ARG A 147 10.82 -7.92 -9.38
C ARG A 147 11.37 -8.62 -8.15
N ASP A 148 12.70 -8.75 -8.07
CA ASP A 148 13.35 -9.54 -7.03
C ASP A 148 13.08 -9.01 -5.63
N LYS A 149 13.08 -7.67 -5.46
CA LYS A 149 12.73 -7.04 -4.18
C LYS A 149 11.29 -7.33 -3.76
N PHE A 150 10.37 -7.37 -4.72
CA PHE A 150 8.97 -7.71 -4.43
C PHE A 150 8.81 -9.21 -4.12
N ILE A 151 9.54 -10.08 -4.81
CA ILE A 151 9.59 -11.52 -4.49
C ILE A 151 10.13 -11.74 -3.08
N THR A 152 11.23 -11.07 -2.71
CA THR A 152 11.76 -11.12 -1.35
C THR A 152 10.71 -10.68 -0.31
N LEU A 153 9.99 -9.60 -0.59
CA LEU A 153 8.89 -9.17 0.28
C LEU A 153 7.80 -10.25 0.40
N CYS A 154 7.42 -10.90 -0.71
CA CYS A 154 6.42 -11.97 -0.70
C CYS A 154 6.81 -13.13 0.23
N HIS A 155 8.11 -13.45 0.35
CA HIS A 155 8.60 -14.46 1.30
C HIS A 155 8.48 -14.04 2.76
N GLU A 156 8.47 -12.74 3.05
CA GLU A 156 8.28 -12.23 4.41
C GLU A 156 6.79 -12.18 4.82
N ILE A 157 5.87 -12.01 3.85
CA ILE A 157 4.43 -11.82 4.10
C ILE A 157 3.80 -12.85 5.03
N PRO A 158 4.00 -14.17 4.85
CA PRO A 158 3.38 -15.19 5.72
C PRO A 158 3.73 -15.02 7.21
N ASN A 159 4.95 -14.49 7.49
CA ASN A 159 5.41 -14.24 8.85
C ASN A 159 4.62 -13.13 9.56
N TYR A 160 3.91 -12.29 8.81
CA TYR A 160 3.15 -11.15 9.33
C TYR A 160 1.64 -11.28 9.11
N LEU A 161 1.16 -12.31 8.43
CA LEU A 161 -0.26 -12.61 8.32
C LEU A 161 -0.76 -13.42 9.50
N LYS A 162 -1.97 -13.10 9.96
CA LYS A 162 -2.75 -14.01 10.79
C LYS A 162 -3.25 -15.19 9.96
N LYS A 163 -3.64 -16.28 10.62
CA LYS A 163 -4.39 -17.35 9.96
C LYS A 163 -5.68 -16.78 9.36
N LYS A 164 -6.01 -17.14 8.11
CA LYS A 164 -7.07 -16.56 7.30
C LYS A 164 -6.89 -15.07 6.95
N GLY A 165 -5.75 -14.47 7.31
CA GLY A 165 -5.36 -13.15 6.86
C GLY A 165 -5.06 -13.13 5.36
N PHE A 166 -5.08 -11.96 4.75
CA PHE A 166 -4.87 -11.83 3.32
C PHE A 166 -3.83 -10.76 2.96
N PHE A 167 -3.17 -10.98 1.83
CA PHE A 167 -2.24 -10.05 1.21
C PHE A 167 -2.76 -9.63 -0.16
N GLN A 168 -2.98 -8.32 -0.34
CA GLN A 168 -3.49 -7.76 -1.58
C GLN A 168 -2.52 -6.76 -2.20
N PHE A 169 -2.29 -6.90 -3.49
CA PHE A 169 -1.40 -6.02 -4.22
C PHE A 169 -1.83 -5.89 -5.69
N ILE A 170 -1.23 -4.94 -6.38
CA ILE A 170 -1.53 -4.67 -7.78
C ILE A 170 -0.26 -4.71 -8.63
N ILE A 171 -0.34 -5.36 -9.77
CA ILE A 171 0.75 -5.42 -10.75
C ILE A 171 0.23 -5.10 -12.14
N LYS A 172 0.99 -4.29 -12.87
CA LYS A 172 0.74 -4.06 -14.29
C LYS A 172 1.12 -5.30 -15.10
N LYS A 173 0.23 -5.82 -15.98
CA LYS A 173 0.45 -7.05 -16.77
C LYS A 173 1.83 -7.07 -17.42
N LYS A 174 2.22 -5.98 -18.10
CA LYS A 174 3.52 -5.84 -18.78
C LYS A 174 4.74 -5.81 -17.84
N MET A 175 4.54 -5.71 -16.53
CA MET A 175 5.59 -5.77 -15.52
C MET A 175 5.72 -7.16 -14.87
N GLY A 176 5.10 -8.18 -15.46
CA GLY A 176 5.26 -9.56 -15.07
C GLY A 176 4.15 -10.12 -14.18
N ALA A 177 2.91 -9.62 -14.29
CA ALA A 177 1.80 -10.12 -13.46
C ALA A 177 1.55 -11.63 -13.64
N SER A 178 1.68 -12.16 -14.87
CA SER A 178 1.52 -13.60 -15.13
C SER A 178 2.61 -14.42 -14.44
N TYR A 179 3.87 -13.96 -14.56
CA TYR A 179 5.00 -14.61 -13.88
C TYR A 179 4.82 -14.63 -12.36
N ILE A 180 4.41 -13.50 -11.77
CA ILE A 180 4.18 -13.42 -10.31
C ILE A 180 3.03 -14.36 -9.88
N LEU A 181 1.98 -14.49 -10.69
CA LEU A 181 0.88 -15.42 -10.40
C LEU A 181 1.37 -16.87 -10.32
N GLU A 182 2.11 -17.31 -11.34
CA GLU A 182 2.69 -18.65 -11.40
C GLU A 182 3.67 -18.87 -10.24
N TYR A 183 4.61 -17.93 -10.06
CA TYR A 183 5.60 -17.99 -8.99
C TYR A 183 4.97 -18.14 -7.59
N LEU A 184 3.94 -17.34 -7.28
CA LEU A 184 3.28 -17.41 -5.97
C LEU A 184 2.55 -18.73 -5.76
N ARG A 185 1.90 -19.26 -6.80
CA ARG A 185 1.21 -20.56 -6.71
C ARG A 185 2.17 -21.73 -6.51
N ASP A 186 3.33 -21.67 -7.16
CA ASP A 186 4.32 -22.73 -7.08
C ASP A 186 5.16 -22.68 -5.81
N SER A 187 5.44 -21.46 -5.31
CA SER A 187 6.36 -21.26 -4.17
C SER A 187 5.69 -21.24 -2.80
N PHE A 188 4.37 -21.01 -2.73
CA PHE A 188 3.66 -20.85 -1.45
C PHE A 188 2.48 -21.82 -1.32
N VAL A 189 2.72 -22.97 -0.74
CA VAL A 189 1.70 -24.03 -0.54
C VAL A 189 0.56 -23.55 0.39
N ASN A 190 0.88 -22.68 1.35
CA ASN A 190 -0.07 -22.18 2.36
C ASN A 190 -0.73 -20.84 1.96
N LEU A 191 -0.60 -20.43 0.69
CA LEU A 191 -1.25 -19.22 0.18
C LEU A 191 -2.16 -19.56 -1.00
N LYS A 192 -3.47 -19.41 -0.79
CA LYS A 192 -4.41 -19.44 -1.90
C LYS A 192 -4.33 -18.13 -2.69
N VAL A 193 -3.91 -18.20 -3.96
CA VAL A 193 -3.69 -17.02 -4.82
C VAL A 193 -4.79 -16.87 -5.85
N ASP A 194 -5.58 -15.82 -5.73
CA ASP A 194 -6.67 -15.45 -6.62
C ASP A 194 -6.44 -14.05 -7.26
N ILE A 195 -7.16 -13.76 -8.35
CA ILE A 195 -7.19 -12.45 -8.99
C ILE A 195 -8.58 -11.85 -8.77
N LEU A 196 -8.65 -10.73 -8.02
CA LEU A 196 -9.90 -10.02 -7.77
C LEU A 196 -10.36 -9.21 -8.99
N CYS A 197 -9.41 -8.63 -9.74
CA CYS A 197 -9.74 -7.76 -10.86
C CYS A 197 -8.62 -7.76 -11.90
N LYS A 198 -9.00 -7.71 -13.18
CA LYS A 198 -8.12 -7.41 -14.33
C LYS A 198 -8.71 -6.20 -15.05
N ARG A 199 -8.09 -5.02 -14.91
CA ARG A 199 -8.60 -3.76 -15.48
C ARG A 199 -7.46 -2.87 -15.97
N SER A 200 -7.63 -2.25 -17.15
CA SER A 200 -6.68 -1.28 -17.72
C SER A 200 -5.22 -1.76 -17.75
N GLY A 201 -5.02 -3.06 -17.97
CA GLY A 201 -3.70 -3.69 -17.99
C GLY A 201 -3.08 -3.90 -16.59
N TYR A 202 -3.84 -3.78 -15.53
CA TYR A 202 -3.46 -4.12 -14.15
C TYR A 202 -4.22 -5.34 -13.65
N TRP A 203 -3.58 -6.10 -12.77
CA TRP A 203 -4.16 -7.23 -12.05
C TRP A 203 -4.10 -6.98 -10.56
N VAL A 204 -5.22 -7.11 -9.86
CA VAL A 204 -5.31 -7.04 -8.41
C VAL A 204 -5.28 -8.46 -7.87
N PHE A 205 -4.25 -8.76 -7.10
CA PHE A 205 -4.01 -10.07 -6.49
C PHE A 205 -4.59 -10.12 -5.08
N ASN A 206 -5.04 -11.30 -4.70
CA ASN A 206 -5.45 -11.63 -3.35
C ASN A 206 -4.82 -12.97 -2.96
N CYS A 207 -3.99 -12.96 -1.92
CA CYS A 207 -3.35 -14.15 -1.38
C CYS A 207 -3.88 -14.37 0.04
N ILE A 208 -4.58 -15.47 0.28
CA ILE A 208 -5.15 -15.80 1.60
C ILE A 208 -4.24 -16.83 2.25
N HIS A 209 -3.89 -16.58 3.52
CA HIS A 209 -3.09 -17.48 4.34
C HIS A 209 -4.00 -18.53 5.01
N ASP A 210 -3.77 -19.80 4.72
CA ASP A 210 -4.54 -20.93 5.29
C ASP A 210 -4.30 -21.12 6.79
#